data_fa05c4fc0784698c71f4cf5889e6dd5b
#
_entry.id   fa05c4fc0784698c71f4cf5889e6dd5b
#
_cell.length_a   1.000
_cell.length_b   1.000
_cell.length_c   1.000
_cell.angle_alpha   90.00
_cell.angle_beta   90.00
_cell.angle_gamma   90.00
#
_symmetry.space_group_name_H-M   'P 1'
#
loop_
_entity.id
_entity.type
_entity.pdbx_description
1 polymer ?
#
loop_
_entity_poly.entity_id
_entity_poly.type
_entity_poly.pdbx_seq_one_letter_code
_entity_poly.pdbx_strand_id
1 'polypeptide(L)'
;MIEQILNYVEENYKERLSLHDLGKVCPYNSSYLSVYFKNHVGVNFYDYLTRIRVREATLELCSTESTVLEIAHNNGFPDVKAFNTAFKKTFGKSPMQYRQQILAEDRGKELLEKRTFLSTNNELLNKKLENYRYR
;
A
#
# COMPACT_ATOMS: atom_id res chain seq x y z
N MET A 1 -0.54 17.24 -14.87
CA MET A 1 0.52 17.21 -13.84
C MET A 1 0.27 16.16 -12.75
N ILE A 2 -0.95 16.06 -12.21
CA ILE A 2 -1.22 15.07 -11.16
C ILE A 2 -1.03 13.64 -11.64
N GLU A 3 -1.42 13.32 -12.86
CA GLU A 3 -1.25 11.99 -13.42
C GLU A 3 0.21 11.56 -13.49
N GLN A 4 1.09 12.48 -13.83
CA GLN A 4 2.53 12.23 -13.88
C GLN A 4 3.08 11.92 -12.49
N ILE A 5 2.61 12.65 -11.48
CA ILE A 5 3.00 12.43 -10.09
C ILE A 5 2.53 11.05 -9.63
N LEU A 6 1.26 10.72 -9.86
CA LEU A 6 0.70 9.43 -9.45
C LEU A 6 1.41 8.26 -10.13
N ASN A 7 1.71 8.38 -11.42
CA ASN A 7 2.45 7.35 -12.15
C ASN A 7 3.87 7.19 -11.60
N TYR A 8 4.53 8.30 -11.27
CA TYR A 8 5.87 8.25 -10.70
C TYR A 8 5.87 7.53 -9.35
N VAL A 9 4.87 7.79 -8.52
CA VAL A 9 4.73 7.11 -7.22
C VAL A 9 4.49 5.61 -7.41
N GLU A 10 3.60 5.24 -8.33
CA GLU A 10 3.32 3.82 -8.62
C GLU A 10 4.55 3.07 -9.13
N GLU A 11 5.40 3.73 -9.88
CA GLU A 11 6.62 3.12 -10.42
C GLU A 11 7.77 3.07 -9.42
N ASN A 12 7.74 3.92 -8.39
CA ASN A 12 8.89 4.12 -7.50
C ASN A 12 8.57 3.94 -6.01
N TYR A 13 7.39 3.43 -5.65
CA TYR A 13 7.00 3.31 -4.23
C TYR A 13 7.92 2.40 -3.42
N LYS A 14 8.62 1.47 -4.06
CA LYS A 14 9.56 0.56 -3.39
C LYS A 14 10.85 1.26 -2.98
N GLU A 15 11.13 2.40 -3.60
CA GLU A 15 12.30 3.19 -3.33
C GLU A 15 12.05 4.17 -2.19
N ARG A 16 13.13 4.74 -1.66
CA ARG A 16 13.02 5.85 -0.73
C ARG A 16 12.57 7.09 -1.51
N LEU A 17 11.35 7.52 -1.25
CA LEU A 17 10.69 8.54 -2.05
C LEU A 17 10.28 9.74 -1.18
N SER A 18 10.58 10.95 -1.65
CA SER A 18 10.21 12.20 -0.98
C SER A 18 9.56 13.17 -1.95
N LEU A 19 8.95 14.23 -1.41
CA LEU A 19 8.41 15.32 -2.23
C LEU A 19 9.48 15.96 -3.11
N HIS A 20 10.72 16.03 -2.61
CA HIS A 20 11.84 16.56 -3.37
C HIS A 20 12.06 15.76 -4.67
N ASP A 21 11.89 14.43 -4.59
CA ASP A 21 12.07 13.56 -5.76
C ASP A 21 11.04 13.82 -6.84
N LEU A 22 9.88 14.33 -6.49
CA LEU A 22 8.84 14.70 -7.46
C LEU A 22 9.28 15.86 -8.37
N GLY A 23 10.26 16.62 -7.93
CA GLY A 23 10.87 17.67 -8.76
C GLY A 23 11.50 17.15 -10.04
N LYS A 24 11.76 15.85 -10.13
CA LYS A 24 12.28 15.19 -11.34
C LYS A 24 11.23 15.07 -12.44
N VAL A 25 9.96 15.03 -12.07
CA VAL A 25 8.82 14.94 -13.02
C VAL A 25 8.07 16.25 -13.15
N CYS A 26 8.11 17.08 -12.13
CA CYS A 26 7.39 18.36 -12.10
C CYS A 26 8.33 19.45 -11.61
N PRO A 27 8.54 20.54 -12.37
CA PRO A 27 9.54 21.56 -12.04
C PRO A 27 9.04 22.55 -10.97
N TYR A 28 8.62 22.04 -9.82
CA TYR A 28 8.13 22.86 -8.71
C TYR A 28 8.81 22.42 -7.41
N ASN A 29 8.87 23.34 -6.45
CA ASN A 29 9.48 23.03 -5.16
C ASN A 29 8.58 22.16 -4.30
N SER A 30 9.15 21.57 -3.23
CA SER A 30 8.44 20.66 -2.35
C SER A 30 7.23 21.28 -1.67
N SER A 31 7.31 22.55 -1.28
CA SER A 31 6.20 23.26 -0.63
C SER A 31 5.00 23.37 -1.56
N TYR A 32 5.23 23.74 -2.81
CA TYR A 32 4.18 23.82 -3.81
C TYR A 32 3.57 22.43 -4.07
N LEU A 33 4.42 21.43 -4.29
CA LEU A 33 3.98 20.07 -4.59
C LEU A 33 3.19 19.45 -3.43
N SER A 34 3.55 19.76 -2.20
CA SER A 34 2.83 19.29 -1.02
C SER A 34 1.37 19.77 -1.03
N VAL A 35 1.16 21.06 -1.25
CA VAL A 35 -0.18 21.65 -1.29
C VAL A 35 -0.94 21.16 -2.52
N TYR A 36 -0.28 21.15 -3.66
CA TYR A 36 -0.87 20.70 -4.92
C TYR A 36 -1.37 19.25 -4.80
N PHE A 37 -0.53 18.37 -4.27
CA PHE A 37 -0.87 16.96 -4.12
C PHE A 37 -2.08 16.78 -3.21
N LYS A 38 -2.07 17.41 -2.04
CA LYS A 38 -3.18 17.29 -1.09
C LYS A 38 -4.48 17.82 -1.67
N ASN A 39 -4.43 18.93 -2.41
CA ASN A 39 -5.63 19.52 -3.02
C ASN A 39 -6.22 18.64 -4.11
N HIS A 40 -5.39 17.93 -4.85
CA HIS A 40 -5.85 17.11 -5.97
C HIS A 40 -6.18 15.66 -5.56
N VAL A 41 -5.52 15.13 -4.54
CA VAL A 41 -5.69 13.73 -4.12
C VAL A 41 -6.56 13.61 -2.88
N GLY A 42 -6.59 14.63 -2.03
CA GLY A 42 -7.39 14.65 -0.81
C GLY A 42 -6.66 14.17 0.44
N VAL A 43 -5.47 13.60 0.28
CA VAL A 43 -4.59 13.19 1.39
C VAL A 43 -3.19 13.67 1.06
N ASN A 44 -2.33 13.80 2.08
CA ASN A 44 -0.97 14.25 1.83
C ASN A 44 -0.16 13.16 1.13
N PHE A 45 0.97 13.57 0.54
CA PHE A 45 1.82 12.70 -0.26
C PHE A 45 2.29 11.45 0.51
N TYR A 46 2.75 11.63 1.74
CA TYR A 46 3.27 10.50 2.52
C TYR A 46 2.20 9.51 2.92
N ASP A 47 0.98 9.98 3.21
CA ASP A 47 -0.16 9.11 3.44
C ASP A 47 -0.50 8.29 2.21
N TYR A 48 -0.53 8.95 1.05
CA TYR A 48 -0.80 8.27 -0.21
C TYR A 48 0.27 7.21 -0.50
N LEU A 49 1.54 7.56 -0.36
CA LEU A 49 2.66 6.64 -0.55
C LEU A 49 2.54 5.42 0.38
N THR A 50 2.24 5.66 1.65
CA THR A 50 2.05 4.59 2.63
C THR A 50 0.91 3.66 2.24
N ARG A 51 -0.19 4.21 1.73
CA ARG A 51 -1.34 3.41 1.28
C ARG A 51 -1.01 2.53 0.08
N ILE A 52 -0.23 3.04 -0.86
CA ILE A 52 0.27 2.24 -1.98
C ILE A 52 1.13 1.09 -1.46
N ARG A 53 2.04 1.38 -0.54
CA ARG A 53 2.93 0.37 0.05
C ARG A 53 2.15 -0.69 0.82
N VAL A 54 1.15 -0.28 1.60
CA VAL A 54 0.28 -1.22 2.32
C VAL A 54 -0.51 -2.10 1.35
N ARG A 55 -1.06 -1.51 0.29
CA ARG A 55 -1.81 -2.26 -0.72
C ARG A 55 -0.96 -3.38 -1.32
N GLU A 56 0.23 -3.04 -1.79
CA GLU A 56 1.12 -4.00 -2.45
C GLU A 56 1.66 -5.03 -1.44
N ALA A 57 1.99 -4.58 -0.24
CA ALA A 57 2.45 -5.48 0.82
C ALA A 57 1.36 -6.48 1.21
N THR A 58 0.09 -6.07 1.22
CA THR A 58 -1.02 -6.95 1.54
C THR A 58 -1.21 -8.02 0.46
N LEU A 59 -1.06 -7.65 -0.81
CA LEU A 59 -1.11 -8.63 -1.89
C LEU A 59 0.00 -9.68 -1.74
N GLU A 60 1.19 -9.27 -1.40
CA GLU A 60 2.31 -10.20 -1.16
C GLU A 60 2.05 -11.06 0.08
N LEU A 61 1.50 -10.47 1.14
CA LEU A 61 1.16 -11.18 2.37
C LEU A 61 0.17 -12.31 2.14
N CYS A 62 -0.81 -12.08 1.26
CA CYS A 62 -1.88 -13.04 0.95
C CYS A 62 -1.46 -14.09 -0.07
N SER A 63 -0.49 -13.79 -0.92
CA SER A 63 -0.15 -14.62 -2.08
C SER A 63 1.21 -15.33 -1.97
N THR A 64 2.00 -15.06 -0.93
CA THR A 64 3.33 -15.65 -0.76
C THR A 64 3.53 -16.14 0.68
N GLU A 65 4.61 -16.87 0.88
CA GLU A 65 5.07 -17.31 2.20
C GLU A 65 6.20 -16.42 2.73
N SER A 66 6.47 -15.30 2.08
CA SER A 66 7.50 -14.35 2.50
C SER A 66 7.27 -13.89 3.94
N THR A 67 8.35 -13.66 4.67
CA THR A 67 8.25 -13.17 6.04
C THR A 67 7.74 -11.73 6.06
N VAL A 68 7.19 -11.31 7.20
CA VAL A 68 6.75 -9.93 7.38
C VAL A 68 7.91 -8.95 7.16
N LEU A 69 9.12 -9.32 7.59
CA LEU A 69 10.33 -8.52 7.36
C LEU A 69 10.62 -8.35 5.86
N GLU A 70 10.59 -9.45 5.12
CA GLU A 70 10.82 -9.41 3.68
C GLU A 70 9.76 -8.57 2.95
N ILE A 71 8.50 -8.74 3.32
CA ILE A 71 7.38 -8.00 2.72
C ILE A 71 7.53 -6.50 2.98
N ALA A 72 7.86 -6.12 4.21
CA ALA A 72 8.09 -4.72 4.56
C ALA A 72 9.19 -4.12 3.69
N HIS A 73 10.31 -4.81 3.59
CA HIS A 73 11.46 -4.37 2.79
C HIS A 73 11.11 -4.29 1.31
N ASN A 74 10.46 -5.32 0.77
CA ASN A 74 10.12 -5.40 -0.67
C ASN A 74 9.16 -4.28 -1.10
N ASN A 75 8.41 -3.71 -0.18
CA ASN A 75 7.39 -2.72 -0.50
C ASN A 75 7.75 -1.30 0.00
N GLY A 76 9.03 -1.08 0.31
CA GLY A 76 9.54 0.26 0.55
C GLY A 76 9.40 0.78 1.97
N PHE A 77 8.96 -0.05 2.92
CA PHE A 77 8.93 0.36 4.33
C PHE A 77 10.35 0.40 4.90
N PRO A 78 10.66 1.41 5.71
CA PRO A 78 12.02 1.51 6.30
C PRO A 78 12.31 0.39 7.28
N ASP A 79 11.30 -0.16 7.96
CA ASP A 79 11.43 -1.26 8.91
C ASP A 79 10.08 -1.95 9.11
N VAL A 80 10.11 -3.06 9.87
CA VAL A 80 8.90 -3.83 10.18
C VAL A 80 7.92 -3.03 11.02
N LYS A 81 8.43 -2.19 11.93
CA LYS A 81 7.60 -1.37 12.81
C LYS A 81 6.72 -0.41 11.99
N ALA A 82 7.31 0.24 11.00
CA ALA A 82 6.58 1.15 10.11
C ALA A 82 5.48 0.41 9.35
N PHE A 83 5.79 -0.78 8.84
CA PHE A 83 4.82 -1.63 8.17
C PHE A 83 3.69 -2.05 9.11
N ASN A 84 4.02 -2.56 10.28
CA ASN A 84 3.04 -2.98 11.28
C ASN A 84 2.08 -1.84 11.64
N THR A 85 2.62 -0.65 11.88
CA THR A 85 1.84 0.53 12.23
C THR A 85 0.87 0.92 11.12
N ALA A 86 1.38 0.99 9.89
CA ALA A 86 0.56 1.35 8.73
C ALA A 86 -0.52 0.31 8.44
N PHE A 87 -0.16 -0.97 8.50
CA PHE A 87 -1.08 -2.07 8.25
C PHE A 87 -2.20 -2.10 9.29
N LYS A 88 -1.84 -1.99 10.56
CA LYS A 88 -2.80 -1.99 11.66
C LYS A 88 -3.78 -0.83 11.57
N LYS A 89 -3.31 0.33 11.15
CA LYS A 89 -4.17 1.50 10.93
C LYS A 89 -5.22 1.22 9.86
N THR A 90 -4.88 0.47 8.84
CA THR A 90 -5.78 0.14 7.73
C THR A 90 -6.74 -1.00 8.07
N PHE A 91 -6.25 -2.06 8.69
CA PHE A 91 -6.98 -3.32 8.87
C PHE A 91 -7.36 -3.64 10.32
N GLY A 92 -6.87 -2.87 11.30
CA GLY A 92 -7.19 -3.08 12.71
C GLY A 92 -6.44 -4.23 13.37
N LYS A 93 -5.54 -4.89 12.67
CA LYS A 93 -4.73 -6.01 13.19
C LYS A 93 -3.37 -6.01 12.51
N SER A 94 -2.42 -6.74 13.09
CA SER A 94 -1.06 -6.83 12.55
C SER A 94 -1.04 -7.67 11.27
N PRO A 95 0.00 -7.51 10.42
CA PRO A 95 0.15 -8.37 9.24
C PRO A 95 0.17 -9.84 9.58
N MET A 96 0.85 -10.24 10.65
CA MET A 96 0.92 -11.64 11.06
C MET A 96 -0.45 -12.17 11.48
N GLN A 97 -1.21 -11.41 12.26
CA GLN A 97 -2.56 -11.78 12.65
C GLN A 97 -3.48 -11.92 11.45
N TYR A 98 -3.38 -10.99 10.51
CA TYR A 98 -4.16 -11.01 9.27
C TYR A 98 -3.85 -12.25 8.45
N ARG A 99 -2.56 -12.57 8.27
CA ARG A 99 -2.12 -13.77 7.55
C ARG A 99 -2.64 -15.05 8.22
N GLN A 100 -2.55 -15.15 9.53
CA GLN A 100 -3.03 -16.29 10.27
C GLN A 100 -4.53 -16.47 10.13
N GLN A 101 -5.28 -15.38 10.13
CA GLN A 101 -6.73 -15.42 9.94
C GLN A 101 -7.07 -15.92 8.54
N ILE A 102 -6.39 -15.44 7.52
CA ILE A 102 -6.60 -15.88 6.13
C ILE A 102 -6.28 -17.37 5.99
N LEU A 103 -5.18 -17.84 6.58
CA LEU A 103 -4.81 -19.24 6.54
C LEU A 103 -5.83 -20.12 7.26
N ALA A 104 -6.35 -19.68 8.40
CA ALA A 104 -7.36 -20.41 9.15
C ALA A 104 -8.67 -20.51 8.36
N GLU A 105 -9.10 -19.44 7.73
CA GLU A 105 -10.30 -19.42 6.88
C GLU A 105 -10.10 -20.29 5.65
N ASP A 106 -8.93 -20.26 5.04
CA ASP A 106 -8.57 -21.06 3.88
C ASP A 106 -8.57 -22.57 4.21
N ARG A 107 -8.09 -22.92 5.41
CA ARG A 107 -8.12 -24.32 5.87
C ARG A 107 -9.54 -24.83 6.12
N GLY A 108 -10.43 -23.94 6.51
CA GLY A 108 -11.84 -24.27 6.74
C GLY A 108 -12.66 -24.38 5.45
N LYS A 109 -12.06 -24.06 4.31
CA LYS A 109 -12.69 -24.09 3.00
C LYS A 109 -12.02 -25.14 2.12
N GLU A 110 -12.78 -25.63 1.12
CA GLU A 110 -12.22 -26.51 0.13
C GLU A 110 -11.19 -25.77 -0.72
N LEU A 111 -10.17 -26.49 -1.19
CA LEU A 111 -9.11 -25.92 -2.03
C LEU A 111 -9.63 -25.21 -3.26
N LEU A 112 -10.80 -25.58 -3.75
CA LEU A 112 -11.45 -24.94 -4.89
C LEU A 112 -11.75 -23.46 -4.64
N GLU A 113 -12.03 -23.08 -3.41
CA GLU A 113 -12.43 -21.72 -3.06
C GLU A 113 -11.25 -20.81 -2.77
N LYS A 114 -10.09 -21.36 -2.54
CA LYS A 114 -8.88 -20.62 -2.19
C LYS A 114 -8.60 -19.47 -3.15
N ARG A 115 -8.64 -19.77 -4.44
CA ARG A 115 -8.36 -18.79 -5.50
C ARG A 115 -9.40 -17.69 -5.53
N THR A 116 -10.66 -18.04 -5.39
CA THR A 116 -11.78 -17.11 -5.34
C THR A 116 -11.68 -16.23 -4.10
N PHE A 117 -11.35 -16.82 -2.96
CA PHE A 117 -11.20 -16.10 -1.71
C PHE A 117 -10.09 -15.03 -1.79
N LEU A 118 -8.93 -15.38 -2.31
CA LEU A 118 -7.82 -14.44 -2.47
C LEU A 118 -8.18 -13.33 -3.45
N SER A 119 -8.86 -13.64 -4.54
CA SER A 119 -9.32 -12.67 -5.52
C SER A 119 -10.31 -11.67 -4.90
N THR A 120 -11.28 -12.16 -4.15
CA THR A 120 -12.26 -11.35 -3.44
C THR A 120 -11.57 -10.42 -2.42
N ASN A 121 -10.59 -10.96 -1.71
CA ASN A 121 -9.82 -10.19 -0.74
C ASN A 121 -9.04 -9.06 -1.41
N ASN A 122 -8.46 -9.32 -2.57
CA ASN A 122 -7.76 -8.31 -3.36
C ASN A 122 -8.70 -7.22 -3.85
N GLU A 123 -9.90 -7.57 -4.29
CA GLU A 123 -10.91 -6.62 -4.73
C GLU A 123 -11.35 -5.71 -3.59
N LEU A 124 -11.61 -6.26 -2.41
CA LEU A 124 -11.99 -5.50 -1.23
C LEU A 124 -10.87 -4.54 -0.81
N LEU A 125 -9.62 -5.00 -0.85
CA LEU A 125 -8.48 -4.18 -0.55
C LEU A 125 -8.35 -3.01 -1.52
N ASN A 126 -8.40 -3.29 -2.80
CA ASN A 126 -8.29 -2.28 -3.84
C ASN A 126 -9.40 -1.24 -3.73
N LYS A 127 -10.63 -1.68 -3.52
CA LYS A 127 -11.79 -0.80 -3.34
C LYS A 127 -11.62 0.11 -2.13
N LYS A 128 -11.14 -0.44 -1.02
CA LYS A 128 -10.90 0.32 0.21
C LYS A 128 -9.83 1.38 0.03
N LEU A 129 -8.77 1.06 -0.70
CA LEU A 129 -7.68 1.99 -0.98
C LEU A 129 -8.04 3.04 -2.03
N GLU A 130 -8.84 2.69 -3.02
CA GLU A 130 -9.32 3.63 -4.04
C GLU A 130 -10.14 4.77 -3.45
N ASN A 131 -10.88 4.53 -2.38
CA ASN A 131 -11.65 5.57 -1.71
C ASN A 131 -10.78 6.73 -1.22
N TYR A 132 -9.49 6.52 -1.10
CA TYR A 132 -8.53 7.54 -0.67
C TYR A 132 -7.71 8.12 -1.82
N ARG A 133 -7.88 7.59 -3.01
CA ARG A 133 -7.02 7.94 -4.15
C ARG A 133 -7.46 9.19 -4.90
N TYR A 134 -8.75 9.46 -4.95
CA TYR A 134 -9.33 10.52 -5.78
C TYR A 134 -10.36 11.38 -5.04
N ARG A 135 -10.06 11.76 -3.84
CA ARG A 135 -10.95 12.65 -3.08
C ARG A 135 -10.85 14.11 -3.51
#